data_4535d2dd5c0ea2118765e4ff0fdd86a5
#
_entry.id   4535d2dd5c0ea2118765e4ff0fdd86a5
#
_cell.length_a   1.000
_cell.length_b   1.000
_cell.length_c   1.000
_cell.angle_alpha   90.00
_cell.angle_beta   90.00
_cell.angle_gamma   90.00
#
_symmetry.space_group_name_H-M   'P 1'
#
loop_
_entity.id
_entity.type
_entity.pdbx_description
1 polymer ?
#
loop_
_entity_poly.entity_id
_entity_poly.type
_entity_poly.pdbx_seq_one_letter_code
_entity_poly.pdbx_strand_id
1 'polypeptide(L)'
;MEKIKNKIFNEDCLVGMKKIPDNSLDLIIADPPYCLGKDYENDSDKLDSKEYLECTYKWIDIIIPKLKETGSFYVFLSWQYSPEIFSYIKTKMLMVNEVIWDRRVPSMGGSTRKFSSVHDNIGFFVKKDKKYYFDIDSIRIPYDEETKKARTRSIFVGKKWLEIGYNPKDIWSVSRIHAQAPERQNHPTQKPLEIIERIIKASCPVNGFVLDPFMGTGTTAVATINTNRNYIGFEINKNYCELIHKRILDSQKQSNLFINNISILNS
;
A
#
# COMPACT_ATOMS: atom_id res chain seq x y z
N MET A 1 -12.38 16.72 7.58
CA MET A 1 -11.32 15.70 7.77
C MET A 1 -11.08 15.38 9.24
N GLU A 2 -11.00 16.36 10.15
CA GLU A 2 -10.70 16.11 11.58
C GLU A 2 -11.64 15.11 12.28
N LYS A 3 -12.94 15.09 11.92
CA LYS A 3 -13.91 14.13 12.50
C LYS A 3 -13.68 12.68 12.12
N ILE A 4 -13.00 12.41 11.01
CA ILE A 4 -12.75 11.06 10.45
C ILE A 4 -11.26 10.69 10.46
N LYS A 5 -10.40 11.58 10.93
CA LYS A 5 -8.96 11.40 11.04
C LYS A 5 -8.62 10.26 12.00
N ASN A 6 -7.72 9.39 11.57
CA ASN A 6 -7.21 8.26 12.35
C ASN A 6 -8.33 7.34 12.88
N LYS A 7 -9.31 7.06 12.01
CA LYS A 7 -10.44 6.19 12.33
C LYS A 7 -10.54 5.01 11.38
N ILE A 8 -10.94 3.89 11.95
CA ILE A 8 -11.38 2.69 11.25
C ILE A 8 -12.88 2.58 11.43
N PHE A 9 -13.60 2.45 10.33
CA PHE A 9 -15.05 2.30 10.30
C PHE A 9 -15.41 0.86 10.00
N ASN A 10 -16.16 0.23 10.90
CA ASN A 10 -16.71 -1.09 10.65
C ASN A 10 -17.98 -0.96 9.80
N GLU A 11 -17.79 -0.73 8.50
CA GLU A 11 -18.87 -0.58 7.54
C GLU A 11 -18.39 -0.90 6.11
N ASP A 12 -19.33 -1.15 5.22
CA ASP A 12 -19.04 -1.30 3.79
C ASP A 12 -18.40 -0.03 3.23
N CYS A 13 -17.26 -0.17 2.55
CA CYS A 13 -16.52 0.92 1.95
C CYS A 13 -17.35 1.71 0.93
N LEU A 14 -18.28 1.08 0.18
CA LEU A 14 -19.19 1.74 -0.77
C LEU A 14 -20.11 2.76 -0.09
N VAL A 15 -20.44 2.53 1.18
CA VAL A 15 -21.25 3.43 2.00
C VAL A 15 -20.37 4.49 2.67
N GLY A 16 -19.31 4.02 3.33
CA GLY A 16 -18.44 4.88 4.13
C GLY A 16 -17.69 5.92 3.31
N MET A 17 -17.14 5.54 2.17
CA MET A 17 -16.38 6.45 1.30
C MET A 17 -17.21 7.64 0.77
N LYS A 18 -18.52 7.51 0.64
CA LYS A 18 -19.41 8.64 0.26
C LYS A 18 -19.39 9.77 1.28
N LYS A 19 -19.05 9.50 2.54
CA LYS A 19 -18.97 10.49 3.62
C LYS A 19 -17.66 11.29 3.60
N ILE A 20 -16.66 10.85 2.82
CA ILE A 20 -15.39 11.54 2.69
C ILE A 20 -15.57 12.73 1.73
N PRO A 21 -15.12 13.95 2.08
CA PRO A 21 -15.17 15.08 1.18
C PRO A 21 -14.34 14.85 -0.09
N ASP A 22 -14.79 15.38 -1.21
CA ASP A 22 -14.00 15.38 -2.44
C ASP A 22 -12.72 16.21 -2.27
N ASN A 23 -11.67 15.86 -3.04
CA ASN A 23 -10.39 16.57 -3.06
C ASN A 23 -9.76 16.73 -1.67
N SER A 24 -9.82 15.69 -0.83
CA SER A 24 -9.37 15.72 0.56
C SER A 24 -8.26 14.73 0.92
N LEU A 25 -8.03 13.71 0.08
CA LEU A 25 -7.06 12.66 0.33
C LEU A 25 -5.76 12.89 -0.44
N ASP A 26 -4.63 12.67 0.21
CA ASP A 26 -3.32 12.74 -0.41
C ASP A 26 -2.93 11.41 -1.08
N LEU A 27 -3.37 10.29 -0.50
CA LEU A 27 -3.03 8.96 -0.98
C LEU A 27 -4.21 8.01 -0.77
N ILE A 28 -4.44 7.15 -1.74
CA ILE A 28 -5.34 6.00 -1.62
C ILE A 28 -4.52 4.74 -1.87
N ILE A 29 -4.62 3.77 -0.96
CA ILE A 29 -4.02 2.43 -1.10
C ILE A 29 -5.16 1.43 -1.01
N ALA A 30 -5.44 0.70 -2.07
CA ALA A 30 -6.51 -0.28 -2.12
C ALA A 30 -5.94 -1.68 -2.37
N ASP A 31 -6.27 -2.62 -1.48
CA ASP A 31 -5.98 -4.05 -1.61
C ASP A 31 -7.30 -4.84 -1.53
N PRO A 32 -8.13 -4.78 -2.59
CA PRO A 32 -9.44 -5.41 -2.59
C PRO A 32 -9.32 -6.95 -2.56
N PRO A 33 -10.36 -7.70 -2.17
CA PRO A 33 -10.45 -9.12 -2.43
C PRO A 33 -10.23 -9.42 -3.92
N TYR A 34 -9.51 -10.52 -4.24
CA TYR A 34 -9.07 -10.78 -5.62
C TYR A 34 -9.99 -11.72 -6.40
N CYS A 35 -11.11 -12.13 -5.84
CA CYS A 35 -12.02 -13.12 -6.43
C CYS A 35 -11.29 -14.43 -6.83
N LEU A 36 -10.47 -14.95 -5.89
CA LEU A 36 -9.68 -16.18 -6.06
C LEU A 36 -10.18 -17.33 -5.19
N GLY A 37 -11.38 -17.20 -4.63
CA GLY A 37 -12.01 -18.19 -3.75
C GLY A 37 -11.36 -18.32 -2.37
N LYS A 38 -10.71 -17.24 -1.87
CA LYS A 38 -10.17 -17.21 -0.52
C LYS A 38 -11.25 -16.93 0.50
N ASP A 39 -11.13 -17.55 1.64
CA ASP A 39 -12.05 -17.33 2.76
C ASP A 39 -11.59 -16.09 3.55
N TYR A 40 -12.37 -15.01 3.44
CA TYR A 40 -12.24 -13.79 4.25
C TYR A 40 -13.30 -13.71 5.34
N GLU A 41 -13.93 -14.87 5.70
CA GLU A 41 -15.07 -14.94 6.61
C GLU A 41 -16.31 -14.15 6.08
N ASN A 42 -16.33 -13.86 4.80
CA ASN A 42 -17.43 -13.29 4.05
C ASN A 42 -17.37 -13.81 2.61
N ASP A 43 -18.46 -13.75 1.88
CA ASP A 43 -18.55 -14.29 0.51
C ASP A 43 -17.97 -13.37 -0.57
N SER A 44 -17.22 -12.34 -0.19
CA SER A 44 -16.70 -11.30 -1.11
C SER A 44 -15.76 -11.84 -2.19
N ASP A 45 -15.13 -12.99 -2.00
CA ASP A 45 -14.19 -13.59 -2.95
C ASP A 45 -14.82 -14.72 -3.81
N LYS A 46 -16.15 -14.90 -3.73
CA LYS A 46 -16.91 -15.95 -4.45
C LYS A 46 -17.74 -15.41 -5.62
N LEU A 47 -17.59 -14.14 -5.96
CA LEU A 47 -18.28 -13.51 -7.08
C LEU A 47 -17.84 -14.13 -8.41
N ASP A 48 -18.71 -14.12 -9.43
CA ASP A 48 -18.24 -14.37 -10.79
C ASP A 48 -17.39 -13.21 -11.30
N SER A 49 -16.62 -13.45 -12.37
CA SER A 49 -15.65 -12.45 -12.89
C SER A 49 -16.33 -11.14 -13.32
N LYS A 50 -17.56 -11.18 -13.81
CA LYS A 50 -18.29 -9.99 -14.27
C LYS A 50 -18.76 -9.16 -13.06
N GLU A 51 -19.39 -9.83 -12.10
CA GLU A 51 -19.84 -9.20 -10.85
C GLU A 51 -18.67 -8.57 -10.09
N TYR A 52 -17.54 -9.27 -10.03
CA TYR A 52 -16.32 -8.75 -9.42
C TYR A 52 -15.83 -7.46 -10.09
N LEU A 53 -15.76 -7.43 -11.43
CA LEU A 53 -15.35 -6.24 -12.15
C LEU A 53 -16.33 -5.09 -11.97
N GLU A 54 -17.65 -5.35 -12.04
CA GLU A 54 -18.68 -4.33 -11.81
C GLU A 54 -18.61 -3.74 -10.39
N CYS A 55 -18.41 -4.57 -9.37
CA CYS A 55 -18.21 -4.11 -8.00
C CYS A 55 -16.92 -3.29 -7.87
N THR A 56 -15.86 -3.73 -8.53
CA THR A 56 -14.58 -3.03 -8.54
C THR A 56 -14.69 -1.65 -9.18
N TYR A 57 -15.36 -1.54 -10.32
CA TYR A 57 -15.57 -0.24 -10.99
C TYR A 57 -16.39 0.72 -10.13
N LYS A 58 -17.40 0.23 -9.39
CA LYS A 58 -18.21 1.08 -8.50
C LYS A 58 -17.39 1.75 -7.41
N TRP A 59 -16.54 1.01 -6.69
CA TRP A 59 -15.75 1.64 -5.63
C TRP A 59 -14.64 2.54 -6.19
N ILE A 60 -14.06 2.20 -7.35
CA ILE A 60 -13.10 3.07 -8.04
C ILE A 60 -13.74 4.43 -8.38
N ASP A 61 -14.97 4.43 -8.88
CA ASP A 61 -15.70 5.65 -9.22
C ASP A 61 -15.99 6.54 -8.00
N ILE A 62 -16.21 5.92 -6.84
CA ILE A 62 -16.45 6.66 -5.60
C ILE A 62 -15.16 7.29 -5.07
N ILE A 63 -14.02 6.60 -5.16
CA ILE A 63 -12.80 7.09 -4.51
C ILE A 63 -12.03 8.12 -5.31
N ILE A 64 -12.03 8.05 -6.65
CA ILE A 64 -11.25 8.95 -7.50
C ILE A 64 -11.56 10.43 -7.21
N PRO A 65 -12.82 10.88 -7.07
CA PRO A 65 -13.13 12.26 -6.71
C PRO A 65 -12.57 12.69 -5.34
N LYS A 66 -12.38 11.76 -4.40
CA LYS A 66 -11.88 12.04 -3.04
C LYS A 66 -10.41 12.43 -3.05
N LEU A 67 -9.66 12.00 -4.06
CA LEU A 67 -8.25 12.29 -4.21
C LEU A 67 -8.00 13.75 -4.54
N LYS A 68 -7.03 14.38 -3.88
CA LYS A 68 -6.53 15.72 -4.21
C LYS A 68 -5.96 15.76 -5.63
N GLU A 69 -5.81 16.96 -6.21
CA GLU A 69 -5.15 17.12 -7.51
C GLU A 69 -3.70 16.61 -7.51
N THR A 70 -3.02 16.75 -6.37
CA THR A 70 -1.64 16.29 -6.15
C THR A 70 -1.56 14.86 -5.62
N GLY A 71 -2.70 14.22 -5.39
CA GLY A 71 -2.78 12.92 -4.73
C GLY A 71 -2.50 11.74 -5.65
N SER A 72 -2.20 10.60 -5.05
CA SER A 72 -1.84 9.36 -5.72
C SER A 72 -2.76 8.21 -5.32
N PHE A 73 -3.03 7.31 -6.26
CA PHE A 73 -3.82 6.10 -6.07
C PHE A 73 -3.01 4.87 -6.41
N TYR A 74 -2.87 3.95 -5.45
CA TYR A 74 -2.26 2.64 -5.62
C TYR A 74 -3.29 1.55 -5.43
N VAL A 75 -3.31 0.58 -6.33
CA VAL A 75 -4.19 -0.58 -6.25
C VAL A 75 -3.40 -1.87 -6.45
N PHE A 76 -3.55 -2.80 -5.50
CA PHE A 76 -2.98 -4.15 -5.57
C PHE A 76 -3.96 -5.07 -6.27
N LEU A 77 -3.48 -5.83 -7.26
CA LEU A 77 -4.31 -6.72 -8.05
C LEU A 77 -3.58 -8.02 -8.38
N SER A 78 -4.36 -9.08 -8.54
CA SER A 78 -3.91 -10.30 -9.19
C SER A 78 -3.72 -10.05 -10.69
N TRP A 79 -2.75 -10.74 -11.30
CA TRP A 79 -2.53 -10.71 -12.74
C TRP A 79 -3.78 -11.05 -13.56
N GLN A 80 -4.74 -11.79 -12.98
CA GLN A 80 -5.96 -12.22 -13.67
C GLN A 80 -6.90 -11.06 -14.02
N TYR A 81 -6.93 -10.02 -13.20
CA TYR A 81 -7.86 -8.89 -13.36
C TYR A 81 -7.16 -7.54 -13.50
N SER A 82 -5.83 -7.51 -13.36
CA SER A 82 -5.09 -6.25 -13.51
C SER A 82 -5.25 -5.62 -14.89
N PRO A 83 -5.32 -6.36 -16.03
CA PRO A 83 -5.48 -5.73 -17.33
C PRO A 83 -6.79 -4.96 -17.47
N GLU A 84 -7.92 -5.56 -17.06
CA GLU A 84 -9.25 -4.95 -17.14
C GLU A 84 -9.37 -3.74 -16.22
N ILE A 85 -8.95 -3.91 -14.95
CA ILE A 85 -9.07 -2.88 -13.92
C ILE A 85 -8.14 -1.72 -14.23
N PHE A 86 -6.88 -1.96 -14.63
CA PHE A 86 -5.96 -0.90 -15.04
C PHE A 86 -6.47 -0.17 -16.27
N SER A 87 -7.02 -0.90 -17.26
CA SER A 87 -7.64 -0.29 -18.44
C SER A 87 -8.79 0.65 -18.04
N TYR A 88 -9.64 0.22 -17.11
CA TYR A 88 -10.73 1.04 -16.59
C TYR A 88 -10.23 2.31 -15.89
N ILE A 89 -9.26 2.19 -14.97
CA ILE A 89 -8.71 3.34 -14.27
C ILE A 89 -8.04 4.31 -15.25
N LYS A 90 -7.32 3.81 -16.27
CA LYS A 90 -6.67 4.62 -17.30
C LYS A 90 -7.65 5.49 -18.12
N THR A 91 -8.93 5.15 -18.19
CA THR A 91 -9.94 6.06 -18.79
C THR A 91 -10.08 7.35 -18.00
N LYS A 92 -9.83 7.36 -16.69
CA LYS A 92 -10.06 8.43 -15.72
C LYS A 92 -8.77 9.07 -15.18
N MET A 93 -7.70 8.31 -15.07
CA MET A 93 -6.43 8.71 -14.45
C MET A 93 -5.25 8.41 -15.38
N LEU A 94 -4.10 9.03 -15.09
CA LEU A 94 -2.82 8.69 -15.70
C LEU A 94 -2.18 7.57 -14.90
N MET A 95 -1.81 6.47 -15.57
CA MET A 95 -0.98 5.43 -14.98
C MET A 95 0.48 5.85 -15.08
N VAL A 96 1.15 5.97 -13.94
CA VAL A 96 2.56 6.37 -13.86
C VAL A 96 3.47 5.15 -13.97
N ASN A 97 3.18 4.11 -13.16
CA ASN A 97 3.90 2.85 -13.18
C ASN A 97 2.96 1.66 -12.96
N GLU A 98 3.33 0.53 -13.51
CA GLU A 98 2.98 -0.78 -12.99
C GLU A 98 4.19 -1.29 -12.20
N VAL A 99 4.00 -1.55 -10.91
CA VAL A 99 5.01 -2.13 -10.04
C VAL A 99 4.69 -3.61 -9.83
N ILE A 100 5.69 -4.46 -10.05
CA ILE A 100 5.57 -5.90 -9.80
C ILE A 100 6.11 -6.20 -8.41
N TRP A 101 5.23 -6.64 -7.52
CA TRP A 101 5.68 -7.17 -6.24
C TRP A 101 5.99 -8.66 -6.36
N ASP A 102 7.27 -9.00 -6.48
CA ASP A 102 7.78 -10.35 -6.39
C ASP A 102 7.78 -10.82 -4.92
N ARG A 103 6.89 -11.77 -4.62
CA ARG A 103 6.71 -12.35 -3.28
C ARG A 103 7.79 -13.37 -2.91
N ARG A 104 8.70 -13.68 -3.83
CA ARG A 104 9.81 -14.66 -3.74
C ARG A 104 9.37 -16.12 -3.53
N VAL A 105 8.18 -16.35 -2.99
CA VAL A 105 7.67 -17.68 -2.69
C VAL A 105 6.40 -17.92 -3.50
N PRO A 106 6.35 -18.98 -4.31
CA PRO A 106 5.15 -19.30 -5.08
C PRO A 106 3.98 -19.65 -4.17
N SER A 107 2.76 -19.47 -4.68
CA SER A 107 1.58 -20.02 -4.03
C SER A 107 1.69 -21.54 -3.97
N MET A 108 1.32 -22.14 -2.83
CA MET A 108 1.29 -23.59 -2.69
C MET A 108 0.29 -24.22 -3.67
N GLY A 109 0.63 -25.35 -4.25
CA GLY A 109 -0.20 -26.05 -5.22
C GLY A 109 0.29 -25.79 -6.66
N GLY A 110 1.32 -26.52 -7.08
CA GLY A 110 1.85 -26.48 -8.45
C GLY A 110 0.86 -27.08 -9.45
N SER A 111 0.60 -26.37 -10.53
CA SER A 111 -0.06 -26.93 -11.71
C SER A 111 0.99 -27.50 -12.65
N THR A 112 0.69 -28.62 -13.27
CA THR A 112 1.56 -29.23 -14.31
C THR A 112 1.40 -28.56 -15.69
N ARG A 113 0.46 -27.59 -15.82
CA ARG A 113 0.09 -26.94 -17.09
C ARG A 113 0.27 -25.44 -17.13
N LYS A 114 0.77 -24.81 -16.05
CA LYS A 114 1.04 -23.37 -15.98
C LYS A 114 2.18 -23.05 -15.01
N PHE A 115 2.82 -21.92 -15.23
CA PHE A 115 3.81 -21.40 -14.31
C PHE A 115 3.20 -21.03 -12.95
N SER A 116 3.95 -21.20 -11.87
CA SER A 116 3.52 -20.79 -10.52
C SER A 116 3.52 -19.26 -10.42
N SER A 117 2.40 -18.67 -10.00
CA SER A 117 2.31 -17.23 -9.76
C SER A 117 3.07 -16.84 -8.49
N VAL A 118 4.02 -15.94 -8.62
CA VAL A 118 4.88 -15.46 -7.53
C VAL A 118 4.76 -13.96 -7.29
N HIS A 119 3.92 -13.24 -8.04
CA HIS A 119 3.82 -11.79 -7.98
C HIS A 119 2.38 -11.30 -7.86
N ASP A 120 2.25 -10.08 -7.39
CA ASP A 120 1.05 -9.24 -7.50
C ASP A 120 1.42 -7.98 -8.28
N ASN A 121 0.44 -7.41 -8.98
CA ASN A 121 0.57 -6.18 -9.74
C ASN A 121 0.09 -5.00 -8.88
N ILE A 122 0.87 -3.91 -8.84
CA ILE A 122 0.50 -2.69 -8.13
C ILE A 122 0.43 -1.57 -9.16
N GLY A 123 -0.77 -1.08 -9.43
CA GLY A 123 -0.95 0.07 -10.30
C GLY A 123 -0.75 1.37 -9.54
N PHE A 124 0.10 2.27 -10.06
CA PHE A 124 0.30 3.61 -9.55
C PHE A 124 -0.35 4.62 -10.49
N PHE A 125 -1.33 5.35 -10.00
CA PHE A 125 -2.13 6.29 -10.77
C PHE A 125 -2.18 7.66 -10.12
N VAL A 126 -2.29 8.71 -10.97
CA VAL A 126 -2.43 10.12 -10.58
C VAL A 126 -3.48 10.80 -11.44
N LYS A 127 -4.00 11.96 -11.03
CA LYS A 127 -4.92 12.74 -11.88
C LYS A 127 -4.21 13.21 -13.16
N LYS A 128 -4.91 13.13 -14.30
CA LYS A 128 -4.40 13.59 -15.60
C LYS A 128 -4.09 15.07 -15.55
N ASP A 129 -3.03 15.45 -16.26
CA ASP A 129 -2.63 16.86 -16.45
C ASP A 129 -2.39 17.66 -15.15
N LYS A 130 -2.11 16.94 -14.04
CA LYS A 130 -1.83 17.54 -12.74
C LYS A 130 -0.44 17.18 -12.24
N LYS A 131 0.18 18.08 -11.47
CA LYS A 131 1.40 17.75 -10.72
C LYS A 131 1.02 16.93 -9.50
N TYR A 132 1.65 15.81 -9.30
CA TYR A 132 1.45 14.95 -8.13
C TYR A 132 2.62 15.05 -7.16
N TYR A 133 2.37 14.74 -5.90
CA TYR A 133 3.42 14.64 -4.89
C TYR A 133 4.16 13.31 -5.05
N PHE A 134 5.48 13.38 -5.13
CA PHE A 134 6.34 12.21 -5.13
C PHE A 134 7.71 12.55 -4.53
N ASP A 135 8.02 11.98 -3.37
CA ASP A 135 9.28 12.17 -2.65
C ASP A 135 10.20 10.97 -2.89
N ILE A 136 10.99 11.05 -3.94
CA ILE A 136 11.94 10.00 -4.31
C ILE A 136 13.06 9.86 -3.28
N ASP A 137 13.45 10.95 -2.62
CA ASP A 137 14.59 10.96 -1.71
C ASP A 137 14.29 10.18 -0.42
N SER A 138 13.03 10.16 0.03
CA SER A 138 12.57 9.38 1.20
C SER A 138 12.59 7.86 1.00
N ILE A 139 12.70 7.39 -0.25
CA ILE A 139 12.63 5.96 -0.61
C ILE A 139 13.87 5.45 -1.36
N ARG A 140 14.93 6.26 -1.49
CA ARG A 140 16.17 5.83 -2.15
C ARG A 140 16.76 4.61 -1.45
N ILE A 141 17.35 3.75 -2.26
CA ILE A 141 18.06 2.55 -1.79
C ILE A 141 19.55 2.89 -1.74
N PRO A 142 20.20 2.78 -0.56
CA PRO A 142 21.62 3.03 -0.46
C PRO A 142 22.41 1.99 -1.26
N TYR A 143 23.53 2.43 -1.87
CA TYR A 143 24.48 1.49 -2.43
C TYR A 143 25.24 0.76 -1.32
N ASP A 144 25.50 -0.52 -1.51
CA ASP A 144 26.42 -1.27 -0.67
C ASP A 144 27.87 -0.76 -0.87
N GLU A 145 28.74 -1.03 0.10
CA GLU A 145 30.11 -0.53 0.12
C GLU A 145 30.97 -1.07 -1.03
N GLU A 146 30.72 -2.28 -1.49
CA GLU A 146 31.42 -2.88 -2.63
C GLU A 146 31.05 -2.15 -3.93
N THR A 147 29.77 -1.94 -4.16
CA THR A 147 29.26 -1.16 -5.30
C THR A 147 29.76 0.29 -5.27
N LYS A 148 29.81 0.94 -4.10
CA LYS A 148 30.39 2.29 -3.96
C LYS A 148 31.84 2.32 -4.39
N LYS A 149 32.68 1.38 -3.88
CA LYS A 149 34.10 1.28 -4.24
C LYS A 149 34.29 1.04 -5.74
N ALA A 150 33.53 0.11 -6.32
CA ALA A 150 33.61 -0.18 -7.75
C ALA A 150 33.25 1.03 -8.62
N ARG A 151 32.17 1.74 -8.28
CA ARG A 151 31.66 2.89 -9.05
C ARG A 151 32.42 4.18 -8.82
N THR A 152 33.12 4.35 -7.70
CA THR A 152 33.99 5.50 -7.43
C THR A 152 35.11 5.60 -8.46
N ARG A 153 35.51 4.50 -9.09
CA ARG A 153 36.48 4.44 -10.18
C ARG A 153 35.90 4.80 -11.54
N SER A 154 34.56 4.90 -11.67
CA SER A 154 33.88 5.24 -12.92
C SER A 154 33.76 6.76 -13.06
N ILE A 155 34.19 7.29 -14.19
CA ILE A 155 34.10 8.73 -14.56
C ILE A 155 32.61 9.16 -14.70
N PHE A 156 31.71 8.23 -14.91
CA PHE A 156 30.30 8.48 -15.24
C PHE A 156 29.37 8.63 -14.03
N VAL A 157 29.81 8.28 -12.82
CA VAL A 157 28.97 8.37 -11.63
C VAL A 157 29.55 9.40 -10.67
N GLY A 158 28.90 10.56 -10.57
CA GLY A 158 29.30 11.59 -9.60
C GLY A 158 29.24 11.08 -8.16
N LYS A 159 30.24 11.39 -7.33
CA LYS A 159 30.32 10.97 -5.91
C LYS A 159 29.04 11.24 -5.14
N LYS A 160 28.38 12.37 -5.39
CA LYS A 160 27.12 12.75 -4.76
C LYS A 160 26.03 11.68 -4.93
N TRP A 161 25.89 11.05 -6.10
CA TRP A 161 24.88 10.01 -6.35
C TRP A 161 25.15 8.70 -5.59
N LEU A 162 26.42 8.39 -5.34
CA LEU A 162 26.80 7.22 -4.55
C LEU A 162 26.42 7.36 -3.07
N GLU A 163 26.39 8.58 -2.55
CA GLU A 163 26.01 8.85 -1.16
C GLU A 163 24.50 8.87 -0.97
N ILE A 164 23.76 9.49 -1.88
CA ILE A 164 22.30 9.61 -1.75
C ILE A 164 21.53 8.33 -2.12
N GLY A 165 22.18 7.36 -2.78
CA GLY A 165 21.54 6.12 -3.21
C GLY A 165 20.85 6.22 -4.59
N TYR A 166 20.19 5.13 -4.99
CA TYR A 166 19.51 5.02 -6.28
C TYR A 166 17.97 4.87 -6.10
N ASN A 167 17.25 5.24 -7.16
CA ASN A 167 15.81 5.13 -7.17
C ASN A 167 15.40 3.64 -7.10
N PRO A 168 14.41 3.27 -6.28
CA PRO A 168 13.82 1.94 -6.33
C PRO A 168 13.37 1.60 -7.74
N LYS A 169 13.58 0.35 -8.13
CA LYS A 169 13.05 -0.18 -9.40
C LYS A 169 11.55 -0.46 -9.28
N ASP A 170 10.91 -0.74 -10.39
CA ASP A 170 9.50 -1.13 -10.46
C ASP A 170 9.25 -2.63 -10.21
N ILE A 171 10.30 -3.41 -9.96
CA ILE A 171 10.20 -4.79 -9.45
C ILE A 171 10.66 -4.79 -8.00
N TRP A 172 9.72 -5.08 -7.07
CA TRP A 172 9.98 -5.10 -5.63
C TRP A 172 10.05 -6.53 -5.12
N SER A 173 11.25 -7.01 -4.86
CA SER A 173 11.49 -8.35 -4.30
C SER A 173 11.42 -8.31 -2.77
N VAL A 174 10.20 -8.34 -2.24
CA VAL A 174 9.91 -8.36 -0.80
C VAL A 174 9.16 -9.63 -0.47
N SER A 175 9.72 -10.46 0.42
CA SER A 175 9.07 -11.71 0.79
C SER A 175 7.70 -11.46 1.42
N ARG A 176 6.73 -12.34 1.11
CA ARG A 176 5.48 -12.37 1.88
C ARG A 176 5.77 -12.64 3.35
N ILE A 177 4.88 -12.21 4.21
CA ILE A 177 5.01 -12.41 5.66
C ILE A 177 4.92 -13.91 5.96
N HIS A 178 5.98 -14.46 6.54
CA HIS A 178 6.04 -15.86 6.97
C HIS A 178 5.19 -16.09 8.23
N ALA A 179 4.79 -17.34 8.46
CA ALA A 179 3.95 -17.70 9.60
C ALA A 179 4.55 -17.31 10.96
N GLN A 180 5.89 -17.31 11.08
CA GLN A 180 6.62 -16.96 12.31
C GLN A 180 7.07 -15.49 12.36
N ALA A 181 6.74 -14.66 11.37
CA ALA A 181 7.16 -13.27 11.38
C ALA A 181 6.46 -12.49 12.51
N PRO A 182 7.17 -11.61 13.25
CA PRO A 182 6.57 -10.85 14.37
C PRO A 182 5.37 -10.00 13.96
N GLU A 183 5.35 -9.49 12.72
CA GLU A 183 4.24 -8.71 12.17
C GLU A 183 3.05 -9.57 11.68
N ARG A 184 3.18 -10.92 11.67
CA ARG A 184 2.16 -11.82 11.16
C ARG A 184 0.91 -11.79 12.00
N GLN A 185 -0.22 -11.59 11.35
CA GLN A 185 -1.56 -11.71 11.92
C GLN A 185 -2.31 -12.88 11.25
N ASN A 186 -3.39 -13.31 11.85
CA ASN A 186 -4.24 -14.36 11.28
C ASN A 186 -5.09 -13.79 10.13
N HIS A 187 -4.45 -13.58 8.97
CA HIS A 187 -5.09 -13.09 7.75
C HIS A 187 -4.43 -13.73 6.53
N PRO A 188 -5.21 -14.16 5.53
CA PRO A 188 -4.68 -14.94 4.39
C PRO A 188 -3.73 -14.15 3.49
N THR A 189 -3.91 -12.83 3.38
CA THR A 189 -3.22 -11.99 2.38
C THR A 189 -2.60 -10.72 2.96
N GLN A 190 -2.17 -10.74 4.23
CA GLN A 190 -1.54 -9.58 4.85
C GLN A 190 -0.35 -9.07 4.01
N LYS A 191 -0.33 -7.78 3.70
CA LYS A 191 0.76 -7.12 2.98
C LYS A 191 1.94 -6.80 3.93
N PRO A 192 3.20 -6.93 3.47
CA PRO A 192 4.37 -6.52 4.23
C PRO A 192 4.36 -5.01 4.51
N LEU A 193 4.71 -4.64 5.73
CA LEU A 193 4.76 -3.25 6.18
C LEU A 193 5.70 -2.40 5.32
N GLU A 194 6.86 -2.96 4.93
CA GLU A 194 7.87 -2.31 4.09
C GLU A 194 7.29 -1.79 2.76
N ILE A 195 6.40 -2.56 2.11
CA ILE A 195 5.79 -2.16 0.84
C ILE A 195 4.88 -0.97 1.03
N ILE A 196 4.03 -1.02 2.06
CA ILE A 196 3.05 0.04 2.34
C ILE A 196 3.76 1.31 2.80
N GLU A 197 4.78 1.21 3.67
CA GLU A 197 5.59 2.36 4.08
C GLU A 197 6.32 3.02 2.91
N ARG A 198 6.86 2.23 1.97
CA ARG A 198 7.49 2.75 0.76
C ARG A 198 6.52 3.58 -0.07
N ILE A 199 5.31 3.08 -0.29
CA ILE A 199 4.25 3.80 -1.01
C ILE A 199 3.90 5.11 -0.28
N ILE A 200 3.69 5.04 1.04
CA ILE A 200 3.31 6.21 1.85
C ILE A 200 4.41 7.26 1.84
N LYS A 201 5.68 6.88 2.06
CA LYS A 201 6.81 7.81 2.06
C LYS A 201 6.96 8.50 0.71
N ALA A 202 6.81 7.75 -0.38
CA ALA A 202 6.92 8.29 -1.73
C ALA A 202 5.78 9.25 -2.08
N SER A 203 4.53 8.92 -1.72
CA SER A 203 3.35 9.52 -2.36
C SER A 203 2.39 10.23 -1.41
N CYS A 204 2.74 10.36 -0.13
CA CYS A 204 1.93 11.10 0.84
C CYS A 204 2.82 12.07 1.64
N PRO A 205 2.57 13.38 1.66
CA PRO A 205 3.31 14.30 2.49
C PRO A 205 3.14 13.99 3.99
N VAL A 206 4.10 14.40 4.82
CA VAL A 206 3.98 14.29 6.28
C VAL A 206 2.69 14.97 6.73
N ASN A 207 1.97 14.37 7.68
CA ASN A 207 0.62 14.74 8.11
C ASN A 207 -0.48 14.64 7.04
N GLY A 208 -0.20 14.14 5.84
CA GLY A 208 -1.19 13.89 4.80
C GLY A 208 -2.18 12.78 5.18
N PHE A 209 -3.25 12.64 4.41
CA PHE A 209 -4.33 11.68 4.63
C PHE A 209 -4.24 10.51 3.66
N VAL A 210 -4.17 9.31 4.22
CA VAL A 210 -4.18 8.03 3.49
C VAL A 210 -5.51 7.35 3.71
N LEU A 211 -6.17 6.96 2.62
CA LEU A 211 -7.35 6.10 2.66
C LEU A 211 -6.98 4.67 2.30
N ASP A 212 -7.47 3.71 3.08
CA ASP A 212 -7.53 2.29 2.72
C ASP A 212 -8.98 1.81 2.79
N PRO A 213 -9.62 1.53 1.65
CA PRO A 213 -11.01 1.05 1.62
C PRO A 213 -11.18 -0.41 2.07
N PHE A 214 -10.08 -1.18 2.16
CA PHE A 214 -10.06 -2.61 2.46
C PHE A 214 -8.99 -2.90 3.52
N MET A 215 -9.20 -2.37 4.73
CA MET A 215 -8.15 -2.26 5.75
C MET A 215 -7.57 -3.60 6.21
N GLY A 216 -8.35 -4.70 6.14
CA GLY A 216 -7.93 -6.06 6.51
C GLY A 216 -7.36 -6.11 7.91
N THR A 217 -6.06 -6.37 8.04
CA THR A 217 -5.37 -6.38 9.34
C THR A 217 -4.79 -5.04 9.77
N GLY A 218 -5.01 -3.95 9.02
CA GLY A 218 -4.56 -2.62 9.38
C GLY A 218 -3.09 -2.32 9.09
N THR A 219 -2.47 -2.99 8.14
CA THR A 219 -1.08 -2.70 7.77
C THR A 219 -0.92 -1.24 7.33
N THR A 220 -1.88 -0.70 6.59
CA THR A 220 -1.89 0.71 6.17
C THR A 220 -1.97 1.66 7.38
N ALA A 221 -2.81 1.37 8.38
CA ALA A 221 -2.89 2.19 9.59
C ALA A 221 -1.57 2.22 10.35
N VAL A 222 -0.94 1.06 10.57
CA VAL A 222 0.37 0.96 11.22
C VAL A 222 1.44 1.72 10.42
N ALA A 223 1.49 1.54 9.10
CA ALA A 223 2.43 2.22 8.22
C ALA A 223 2.28 3.76 8.27
N THR A 224 1.04 4.26 8.34
CA THR A 224 0.78 5.71 8.46
C THR A 224 1.27 6.27 9.79
N ILE A 225 1.08 5.54 10.90
CA ILE A 225 1.60 5.92 12.21
C ILE A 225 3.13 5.97 12.19
N ASN A 226 3.78 4.91 11.71
CA ASN A 226 5.24 4.82 11.63
C ASN A 226 5.87 5.93 10.78
N THR A 227 5.11 6.46 9.83
CA THR A 227 5.58 7.47 8.87
C THR A 227 5.04 8.86 9.13
N ASN A 228 4.36 9.11 10.26
CA ASN A 228 3.75 10.39 10.63
C ASN A 228 2.72 10.89 9.61
N ARG A 229 1.84 10.02 9.15
CA ARG A 229 0.68 10.34 8.30
C ARG A 229 -0.61 10.00 9.04
N ASN A 230 -1.75 10.43 8.46
CA ASN A 230 -3.07 10.17 9.01
C ASN A 230 -3.77 9.11 8.15
N TYR A 231 -4.51 8.21 8.77
CA TYR A 231 -5.28 7.19 8.08
C TYR A 231 -6.79 7.39 8.20
N ILE A 232 -7.48 6.85 7.23
CA ILE A 232 -8.92 6.58 7.23
C ILE A 232 -9.07 5.18 6.67
N GLY A 233 -9.82 4.31 7.33
CA GLY A 233 -9.97 2.93 6.87
C GLY A 233 -11.39 2.43 7.00
N PHE A 234 -11.72 1.49 6.10
CA PHE A 234 -12.97 0.73 6.15
C PHE A 234 -12.66 -0.75 6.24
N GLU A 235 -13.40 -1.44 7.11
CA GLU A 235 -13.32 -2.88 7.25
C GLU A 235 -14.69 -3.42 7.63
N ILE A 236 -15.18 -4.37 6.86
CA ILE A 236 -16.52 -4.94 7.08
C ILE A 236 -16.52 -6.00 8.18
N ASN A 237 -15.39 -6.70 8.36
CA ASN A 237 -15.27 -7.75 9.36
C ASN A 237 -14.92 -7.14 10.73
N LYS A 238 -15.85 -7.33 11.69
CA LYS A 238 -15.68 -6.80 13.05
C LYS A 238 -14.43 -7.35 13.76
N ASN A 239 -14.11 -8.63 13.57
CA ASN A 239 -12.94 -9.24 14.20
C ASN A 239 -11.64 -8.59 13.70
N TYR A 240 -11.58 -8.26 12.41
CA TYR A 240 -10.44 -7.51 11.87
C TYR A 240 -10.40 -6.07 12.41
N CYS A 241 -11.52 -5.41 12.59
CA CYS A 241 -11.53 -4.08 13.25
C CYS A 241 -10.93 -4.14 14.66
N GLU A 242 -11.28 -5.14 15.46
CA GLU A 242 -10.70 -5.33 16.82
C GLU A 242 -9.20 -5.61 16.76
N LEU A 243 -8.77 -6.44 15.81
CA LEU A 243 -7.35 -6.69 15.55
C LEU A 243 -6.59 -5.43 15.16
N ILE A 244 -7.15 -4.61 14.27
CA ILE A 244 -6.55 -3.33 13.85
C ILE A 244 -6.34 -2.42 15.05
N HIS A 245 -7.34 -2.26 15.91
CA HIS A 245 -7.23 -1.42 17.11
C HIS A 245 -6.10 -1.87 18.02
N LYS A 246 -5.95 -3.18 18.24
CA LYS A 246 -4.83 -3.72 19.03
C LYS A 246 -3.48 -3.38 18.38
N ARG A 247 -3.32 -3.59 17.09
CA ARG A 247 -2.07 -3.29 16.36
C ARG A 247 -1.71 -1.81 16.39
N ILE A 248 -2.70 -0.94 16.28
CA ILE A 248 -2.50 0.52 16.39
C ILE A 248 -1.96 0.87 17.79
N LEU A 249 -2.58 0.35 18.84
CA LEU A 249 -2.12 0.59 20.21
C LEU A 249 -0.69 0.09 20.45
N ASP A 250 -0.34 -1.08 19.94
CA ASP A 250 0.99 -1.65 20.08
C ASP A 250 2.04 -0.81 19.29
N SER A 251 1.72 -0.36 18.08
CA SER A 251 2.59 0.53 17.31
C SER A 251 2.82 1.87 18.00
N GLN A 252 1.77 2.47 18.58
CA GLN A 252 1.89 3.74 19.31
C GLN A 252 2.74 3.61 20.59
N LYS A 253 2.62 2.49 21.32
CA LYS A 253 3.48 2.21 22.48
C LYS A 253 4.94 2.10 22.08
N GLN A 254 5.25 1.41 20.99
CA GLN A 254 6.62 1.29 20.48
C GLN A 254 7.18 2.67 20.09
N SER A 255 6.43 3.48 19.37
CA SER A 255 6.84 4.83 18.98
C SER A 255 7.13 5.71 20.20
N ASN A 256 6.30 5.66 21.24
CA ASN A 256 6.51 6.43 22.49
C ASN A 256 7.73 5.95 23.26
N LEU A 257 8.02 4.64 23.31
CA LEU A 257 9.23 4.09 23.92
C LEU A 257 10.51 4.57 23.21
N PHE A 258 10.49 4.63 21.88
CA PHE A 258 11.63 5.17 21.10
C PHE A 258 11.88 6.66 21.42
N ILE A 259 10.84 7.47 21.46
CA ILE A 259 10.97 8.91 21.79
C ILE A 259 11.53 9.11 23.21
N ASN A 260 11.05 8.37 24.19
CA ASN A 260 11.52 8.44 25.58
C ASN A 260 12.99 7.99 25.72
N ASN A 261 13.41 6.95 25.01
CA ASN A 261 14.80 6.48 25.03
C ASN A 261 15.77 7.48 24.37
N ILE A 262 15.36 8.18 23.31
CA ILE A 262 16.18 9.24 22.70
C ILE A 262 16.32 10.43 23.63
N SER A 263 15.27 10.81 24.37
CA SER A 263 15.33 11.91 25.34
C SER A 263 16.25 11.61 26.55
N ILE A 264 16.35 10.34 26.95
CA ILE A 264 17.25 9.89 28.03
C ILE A 264 18.72 9.85 27.58
N LEU A 265 18.98 9.59 26.30
CA LEU A 265 20.35 9.57 25.75
C LEU A 265 20.91 10.98 25.47
N ASN A 266 20.06 12.00 25.44
CA ASN A 266 20.43 13.40 25.19
C ASN A 266 20.39 14.26 26.47
N SER A 267 20.11 13.68 27.63
CA SER A 267 20.18 14.28 28.98
C SER A 267 21.41 13.78 29.72
#